data_e265dd8f965646c43667ab31c085f1bc
#
_entry.id   e265dd8f965646c43667ab31c085f1bc
#
_cell.length_a   1.000
_cell.length_b   1.000
_cell.length_c   1.000
_cell.angle_alpha   90.00
_cell.angle_beta   90.00
_cell.angle_gamma   90.00
#
_symmetry.space_group_name_H-M   'P 1'
#
loop_
_entity.id
_entity.type
_entity.pdbx_description
1 polymer ?
#
loop_
_entity_poly.entity_id
_entity_poly.type
_entity_poly.pdbx_seq_one_letter_code
_entity_poly.pdbx_strand_id
1 'polypeptide(L)'
;MNPAAFVAEALADFGTVGAIAPSSRYLTRAMLRPLPLKNARAVVELGPGTGVMTRALLDLLPSDAALLAFEINPRFTRHLRSTISDSRLSVIHAPAEALNEELSRRGYRHVDAILSSLAMGLMSDRERFALLSEISLHLRKKGTFTQYQYLHGLQLRGRQLSKFDMSRLLARYFRSVQRKIIWRNLPPAFVFTCRGGMTPRAPAPKHSH
;
A
#
# COMPACT_ATOMS: atom_id res chain seq x y z
N MET A 1 -23.42 0.52 -3.61
CA MET A 1 -22.30 0.29 -4.54
C MET A 1 -21.05 0.10 -3.67
N ASN A 2 -20.35 -1.01 -3.81
CA ASN A 2 -19.20 -1.34 -2.94
C ASN A 2 -18.03 -0.36 -3.24
N PRO A 3 -17.55 0.44 -2.28
CA PRO A 3 -16.47 1.42 -2.50
C PRO A 3 -15.19 0.80 -3.07
N ALA A 4 -14.89 -0.44 -2.68
CA ALA A 4 -13.73 -1.18 -3.18
C ALA A 4 -13.88 -1.54 -4.68
N ALA A 5 -15.11 -1.82 -5.15
CA ALA A 5 -15.38 -2.05 -6.56
C ALA A 5 -15.23 -0.75 -7.38
N PHE A 6 -15.64 0.39 -6.83
CA PHE A 6 -15.46 1.70 -7.46
C PHE A 6 -13.97 2.08 -7.61
N VAL A 7 -13.16 1.80 -6.59
CA VAL A 7 -11.70 2.03 -6.66
C VAL A 7 -11.05 1.10 -7.68
N ALA A 8 -11.48 -0.17 -7.75
CA ALA A 8 -10.99 -1.13 -8.73
C ALA A 8 -11.41 -0.75 -10.17
N GLU A 9 -12.62 -0.22 -10.34
CA GLU A 9 -13.15 0.24 -11.62
C GLU A 9 -12.49 1.56 -12.06
N ALA A 10 -12.27 2.50 -11.14
CA ALA A 10 -11.51 3.72 -11.40
C ALA A 10 -10.05 3.42 -11.79
N LEU A 11 -9.43 2.41 -11.17
CA LEU A 11 -8.09 1.95 -11.54
C LEU A 11 -8.09 1.19 -12.88
N ALA A 12 -9.17 0.49 -13.23
CA ALA A 12 -9.34 -0.17 -14.53
C ALA A 12 -9.58 0.86 -15.66
N ASP A 13 -10.38 1.89 -15.41
CA ASP A 13 -10.61 3.01 -16.35
C ASP A 13 -9.34 3.83 -16.58
N PHE A 14 -8.50 4.02 -15.56
CA PHE A 14 -7.18 4.63 -15.73
C PHE A 14 -6.25 3.78 -16.62
N GLY A 15 -6.41 2.46 -16.64
CA GLY A 15 -5.68 1.56 -17.54
C GLY A 15 -6.10 1.69 -19.00
N THR A 16 -7.37 2.02 -19.27
CA THR A 16 -7.91 2.24 -20.63
C THR A 16 -7.57 3.61 -21.22
N VAL A 17 -7.29 4.60 -20.39
CA VAL A 17 -6.92 5.97 -20.86
C VAL A 17 -5.42 6.12 -21.16
N GLY A 18 -4.63 5.02 -21.10
CA GLY A 18 -3.20 5.05 -21.47
C GLY A 18 -2.30 5.90 -20.55
N ALA A 19 -2.80 6.32 -19.39
CA ALA A 19 -2.17 7.35 -18.55
C ALA A 19 -1.54 6.86 -17.25
N ILE A 20 -1.53 5.55 -16.95
CA ILE A 20 -0.68 5.02 -15.88
C ILE A 20 0.45 4.24 -16.51
N ALA A 21 1.53 4.95 -16.83
CA ALA A 21 2.81 4.30 -17.06
C ALA A 21 3.10 3.40 -15.83
N PRO A 22 3.59 2.16 -16.03
CA PRO A 22 4.03 1.31 -14.93
C PRO A 22 4.91 2.14 -14.00
N SER A 23 4.81 1.90 -12.69
CA SER A 23 5.64 2.61 -11.70
C SER A 23 7.08 2.71 -12.19
N SER A 24 7.57 3.94 -12.37
CA SER A 24 8.90 4.13 -12.92
C SER A 24 9.95 3.47 -12.02
N ARG A 25 11.09 3.07 -12.60
CA ARG A 25 12.23 2.54 -11.81
C ARG A 25 12.63 3.46 -10.65
N TYR A 26 12.40 4.75 -10.77
CA TYR A 26 12.69 5.74 -9.73
C TYR A 26 11.70 5.67 -8.57
N LEU A 27 10.39 5.50 -8.88
CA LEU A 27 9.36 5.30 -7.87
C LEU A 27 9.55 3.95 -7.18
N THR A 28 9.71 2.87 -7.94
CA THR A 28 9.98 1.53 -7.41
C THR A 28 11.18 1.56 -6.46
N ARG A 29 12.33 2.10 -6.89
CA ARG A 29 13.52 2.22 -6.05
C ARG A 29 13.27 3.06 -4.78
N ALA A 30 12.51 4.14 -4.87
CA ALA A 30 12.21 4.99 -3.72
C ALA A 30 11.30 4.29 -2.72
N MET A 31 10.38 3.44 -3.17
CA MET A 31 9.50 2.63 -2.34
C MET A 31 10.24 1.49 -1.64
N LEU A 32 11.14 0.81 -2.34
CA LEU A 32 11.81 -0.39 -1.83
C LEU A 32 13.05 -0.06 -0.97
N ARG A 33 13.82 0.99 -1.31
CA ARG A 33 15.08 1.33 -0.63
C ARG A 33 15.00 1.46 0.89
N PRO A 34 13.93 2.04 1.50
CA PRO A 34 13.83 2.18 2.94
C PRO A 34 13.40 0.90 3.68
N LEU A 35 12.95 -0.13 2.95
CA LEU A 35 12.47 -1.38 3.52
C LEU A 35 13.65 -2.27 3.96
N PRO A 36 13.55 -3.00 5.09
CA PRO A 36 14.61 -3.89 5.61
C PRO A 36 14.63 -5.25 4.87
N LEU A 37 14.64 -5.25 3.52
CA LEU A 37 14.40 -6.44 2.70
C LEU A 37 15.46 -7.54 2.84
N LYS A 38 16.74 -7.17 3.02
CA LYS A 38 17.86 -8.16 3.08
C LYS A 38 17.73 -9.21 4.19
N ASN A 39 17.05 -8.86 5.28
CA ASN A 39 16.86 -9.75 6.44
C ASN A 39 15.37 -9.97 6.75
N ALA A 40 14.50 -9.67 5.79
CA ALA A 40 13.07 -9.84 5.97
C ALA A 40 12.69 -11.32 5.92
N ARG A 41 11.82 -11.74 6.82
CA ARG A 41 11.17 -13.05 6.80
C ARG A 41 9.78 -13.01 6.15
N ALA A 42 9.07 -11.90 6.35
CA ALA A 42 7.76 -11.69 5.78
C ALA A 42 7.57 -10.24 5.37
N VAL A 43 7.11 -10.05 4.13
CA VAL A 43 6.80 -8.75 3.54
C VAL A 43 5.39 -8.80 2.97
N VAL A 44 4.65 -7.70 3.13
CA VAL A 44 3.33 -7.52 2.56
C VAL A 44 3.37 -6.46 1.47
N GLU A 45 2.72 -6.76 0.36
CA GLU A 45 2.43 -5.80 -0.71
C GLU A 45 0.92 -5.62 -0.83
N LEU A 46 0.43 -4.39 -0.71
CA LEU A 46 -0.97 -4.02 -0.86
C LEU A 46 -1.19 -3.32 -2.19
N GLY A 47 -1.96 -3.96 -3.08
CA GLY A 47 -2.25 -3.47 -4.42
C GLY A 47 -1.09 -3.66 -5.41
N PRO A 48 -0.63 -4.89 -5.67
CA PRO A 48 0.46 -5.19 -6.60
C PRO A 48 0.15 -4.81 -8.06
N GLY A 49 -1.13 -4.81 -8.46
CA GLY A 49 -1.56 -4.52 -9.82
C GLY A 49 -0.89 -5.44 -10.84
N THR A 50 -0.08 -4.86 -11.75
CA THR A 50 0.64 -5.60 -12.79
C THR A 50 1.92 -6.29 -12.28
N GLY A 51 2.29 -6.15 -11.00
CA GLY A 51 3.41 -6.84 -10.38
C GLY A 51 4.78 -6.21 -10.59
N VAL A 52 4.86 -4.94 -10.99
CA VAL A 52 6.15 -4.25 -11.16
C VAL A 52 6.94 -4.21 -9.85
N MET A 53 6.29 -3.81 -8.75
CA MET A 53 6.95 -3.78 -7.44
C MET A 53 7.10 -5.18 -6.84
N THR A 54 6.16 -6.10 -7.11
CA THR A 54 6.23 -7.51 -6.71
C THR A 54 7.52 -8.17 -7.19
N ARG A 55 7.84 -8.04 -8.49
CA ARG A 55 9.08 -8.59 -9.07
C ARG A 55 10.32 -7.97 -8.42
N ALA A 56 10.34 -6.64 -8.28
CA ALA A 56 11.46 -5.94 -7.66
C ALA A 56 11.63 -6.26 -6.16
N LEU A 57 10.53 -6.59 -5.44
CA LEU A 57 10.59 -7.11 -4.06
C LEU A 57 11.24 -8.50 -4.06
N LEU A 58 10.79 -9.41 -4.92
CA LEU A 58 11.33 -10.78 -5.03
C LEU A 58 12.82 -10.78 -5.36
N ASP A 59 13.29 -9.86 -6.20
CA ASP A 59 14.72 -9.70 -6.54
C ASP A 59 15.59 -9.32 -5.33
N LEU A 60 14.99 -8.71 -4.29
CA LEU A 60 15.71 -8.21 -3.12
C LEU A 60 15.51 -9.05 -1.85
N LEU A 61 14.52 -9.94 -1.85
CA LEU A 61 14.18 -10.78 -0.70
C LEU A 61 15.09 -12.01 -0.59
N PRO A 62 15.42 -12.47 0.64
CA PRO A 62 16.04 -13.76 0.88
C PRO A 62 15.24 -14.92 0.29
N SER A 63 15.90 -16.04 0.04
CA SER A 63 15.29 -17.26 -0.53
C SER A 63 14.24 -17.91 0.37
N ASP A 64 14.32 -17.69 1.67
CA ASP A 64 13.42 -18.20 2.71
C ASP A 64 12.37 -17.18 3.18
N ALA A 65 12.33 -15.99 2.58
CA ALA A 65 11.34 -14.97 2.90
C ALA A 65 9.99 -15.28 2.26
N ALA A 66 8.90 -14.75 2.84
CA ALA A 66 7.58 -14.77 2.25
C ALA A 66 7.17 -13.37 1.77
N LEU A 67 6.60 -13.30 0.57
CA LEU A 67 5.94 -12.11 0.02
C LEU A 67 4.44 -12.37 -0.10
N LEU A 68 3.64 -11.64 0.66
CA LEU A 68 2.18 -11.74 0.69
C LEU A 68 1.60 -10.55 -0.08
N ALA A 69 1.10 -10.79 -1.29
CA ALA A 69 0.59 -9.77 -2.20
C ALA A 69 -0.94 -9.77 -2.21
N PHE A 70 -1.55 -8.71 -1.67
CA PHE A 70 -3.01 -8.54 -1.58
C PHE A 70 -3.54 -7.77 -2.77
N GLU A 71 -4.38 -8.41 -3.57
CA GLU A 71 -4.98 -7.82 -4.77
C GLU A 71 -6.48 -8.14 -4.83
N ILE A 72 -7.31 -7.10 -4.93
CA ILE A 72 -8.77 -7.25 -5.00
C ILE A 72 -9.27 -7.50 -6.42
N ASN A 73 -8.51 -7.08 -7.44
CA ASN A 73 -8.92 -7.23 -8.82
C ASN A 73 -8.60 -8.65 -9.32
N PRO A 74 -9.62 -9.44 -9.71
CA PRO A 74 -9.42 -10.83 -10.14
C PRO A 74 -8.60 -10.95 -11.44
N ARG A 75 -8.58 -9.92 -12.29
CA ARG A 75 -7.74 -9.90 -13.51
C ARG A 75 -6.26 -9.78 -13.14
N PHE A 76 -5.91 -8.86 -12.23
CA PHE A 76 -4.54 -8.73 -11.75
C PHE A 76 -4.09 -9.93 -10.93
N THR A 77 -4.97 -10.49 -10.08
CA THR A 77 -4.67 -11.72 -9.32
C THR A 77 -4.31 -12.88 -10.27
N ARG A 78 -5.10 -13.09 -11.33
CA ARG A 78 -4.79 -14.11 -12.34
C ARG A 78 -3.50 -13.81 -13.09
N HIS A 79 -3.30 -12.56 -13.50
CA HIS A 79 -2.09 -12.12 -14.17
C HIS A 79 -0.84 -12.40 -13.33
N LEU A 80 -0.83 -12.00 -12.07
CA LEU A 80 0.30 -12.24 -11.16
C LEU A 80 0.61 -13.74 -11.02
N ARG A 81 -0.42 -14.56 -10.79
CA ARG A 81 -0.27 -16.03 -10.65
C ARG A 81 0.24 -16.69 -11.92
N SER A 82 -0.11 -16.19 -13.11
CA SER A 82 0.31 -16.77 -14.40
C SER A 82 1.67 -16.26 -14.87
N THR A 83 2.15 -15.11 -14.39
CA THR A 83 3.37 -14.46 -14.91
C THR A 83 4.53 -14.41 -13.92
N ILE A 84 4.30 -14.73 -12.64
CA ILE A 84 5.34 -14.76 -11.60
C ILE A 84 5.33 -16.15 -10.97
N SER A 85 6.33 -16.95 -11.31
CA SER A 85 6.56 -18.28 -10.72
C SER A 85 7.69 -18.17 -9.71
N ASP A 86 7.33 -17.91 -8.44
CA ASP A 86 8.27 -17.78 -7.32
C ASP A 86 7.64 -18.37 -6.06
N SER A 87 8.29 -19.36 -5.44
CA SER A 87 7.77 -20.08 -4.27
C SER A 87 7.57 -19.18 -3.04
N ARG A 88 8.25 -18.04 -2.98
CA ARG A 88 8.13 -17.05 -1.91
C ARG A 88 6.86 -16.20 -2.04
N LEU A 89 6.24 -16.15 -3.23
CA LEU A 89 5.08 -15.30 -3.50
C LEU A 89 3.77 -16.02 -3.19
N SER A 90 2.96 -15.40 -2.34
CA SER A 90 1.56 -15.76 -2.13
C SER A 90 0.66 -14.63 -2.63
N VAL A 91 0.00 -14.81 -3.77
CA VAL A 91 -0.99 -13.87 -4.30
C VAL A 91 -2.34 -14.14 -3.66
N ILE A 92 -2.80 -13.21 -2.82
CA ILE A 92 -4.00 -13.29 -2.01
C ILE A 92 -5.09 -12.44 -2.68
N HIS A 93 -6.16 -13.11 -3.14
CA HIS A 93 -7.32 -12.42 -3.70
C HIS A 93 -8.24 -11.96 -2.56
N ALA A 94 -7.86 -10.87 -1.92
CA ALA A 94 -8.59 -10.29 -0.81
C ALA A 94 -8.35 -8.77 -0.73
N PRO A 95 -9.26 -8.01 -0.10
CA PRO A 95 -9.02 -6.62 0.20
C PRO A 95 -7.93 -6.46 1.27
N ALA A 96 -7.31 -5.28 1.31
CA ALA A 96 -6.22 -5.01 2.26
C ALA A 96 -6.69 -5.02 3.73
N GLU A 97 -7.97 -4.82 3.98
CA GLU A 97 -8.62 -4.91 5.29
C GLU A 97 -8.61 -6.35 5.87
N ALA A 98 -8.43 -7.36 5.01
CA ALA A 98 -8.27 -8.76 5.42
C ALA A 98 -6.86 -9.07 5.94
N LEU A 99 -5.99 -8.06 6.09
CA LEU A 99 -4.58 -8.22 6.48
C LEU A 99 -4.42 -9.09 7.73
N ASN A 100 -5.13 -8.77 8.81
CA ASN A 100 -5.07 -9.50 10.08
C ASN A 100 -5.46 -10.98 9.92
N GLU A 101 -6.58 -11.25 9.25
CA GLU A 101 -7.09 -12.61 9.03
C GLU A 101 -6.10 -13.45 8.22
N GLU A 102 -5.59 -12.91 7.11
CA GLU A 102 -4.70 -13.60 6.20
C GLU A 102 -3.29 -13.81 6.79
N LEU A 103 -2.80 -12.88 7.58
CA LEU A 103 -1.55 -13.06 8.35
C LEU A 103 -1.71 -14.14 9.41
N SER A 104 -2.79 -14.09 10.20
CA SER A 104 -3.07 -15.07 11.26
C SER A 104 -3.21 -16.47 10.70
N ARG A 105 -3.92 -16.64 9.58
CA ARG A 105 -4.09 -17.94 8.89
C ARG A 105 -2.77 -18.56 8.47
N ARG A 106 -1.75 -17.73 8.18
CA ARG A 106 -0.40 -18.15 7.76
C ARG A 106 0.62 -18.17 8.89
N GLY A 107 0.20 -17.93 10.13
CA GLY A 107 1.06 -17.93 11.30
C GLY A 107 1.94 -16.70 11.46
N TYR A 108 1.66 -15.61 10.76
CA TYR A 108 2.39 -14.35 10.89
C TYR A 108 1.67 -13.41 11.86
N ARG A 109 2.28 -13.16 13.01
CA ARG A 109 1.80 -12.11 13.92
C ARG A 109 2.27 -10.71 13.50
N HIS A 110 3.51 -10.63 12.98
CA HIS A 110 4.11 -9.38 12.54
C HIS A 110 4.95 -9.61 11.28
N VAL A 111 5.06 -8.58 10.46
CA VAL A 111 5.86 -8.56 9.23
C VAL A 111 6.96 -7.51 9.30
N ASP A 112 8.02 -7.70 8.51
CA ASP A 112 9.20 -6.85 8.53
C ASP A 112 9.01 -5.58 7.70
N ALA A 113 8.21 -5.67 6.65
CA ALA A 113 7.90 -4.54 5.78
C ALA A 113 6.49 -4.64 5.20
N ILE A 114 5.87 -3.50 4.98
CA ILE A 114 4.63 -3.37 4.23
C ILE A 114 4.82 -2.28 3.17
N LEU A 115 4.53 -2.61 1.91
CA LEU A 115 4.51 -1.68 0.80
C LEU A 115 3.07 -1.54 0.32
N SER A 116 2.59 -0.31 0.13
CA SER A 116 1.24 -0.06 -0.35
C SER A 116 1.23 0.84 -1.59
N SER A 117 0.51 0.37 -2.60
CA SER A 117 0.19 1.09 -3.83
C SER A 117 -1.26 1.56 -3.86
N LEU A 118 -1.98 1.44 -2.75
CA LEU A 118 -3.40 1.77 -2.66
C LEU A 118 -3.64 3.28 -2.77
N ALA A 119 -4.70 3.65 -3.46
CA ALA A 119 -5.15 5.03 -3.60
C ALA A 119 -5.86 5.53 -2.32
N MET A 120 -5.12 5.64 -1.20
CA MET A 120 -5.68 6.02 0.11
C MET A 120 -6.46 7.35 0.09
N GLY A 121 -6.13 8.24 -0.84
CA GLY A 121 -6.88 9.48 -1.03
C GLY A 121 -8.35 9.26 -1.42
N LEU A 122 -8.69 8.15 -2.09
CA LEU A 122 -10.05 7.82 -2.53
C LEU A 122 -10.86 7.05 -1.47
N MET A 123 -10.20 6.53 -0.43
CA MET A 123 -10.85 5.79 0.65
C MET A 123 -11.62 6.74 1.58
N SER A 124 -12.68 6.25 2.23
CA SER A 124 -13.34 6.93 3.33
C SER A 124 -12.44 7.01 4.57
N ASP A 125 -12.76 7.90 5.51
CA ASP A 125 -12.04 8.00 6.78
C ASP A 125 -12.08 6.69 7.57
N ARG A 126 -13.19 5.95 7.50
CA ARG A 126 -13.37 4.65 8.16
C ARG A 126 -12.45 3.57 7.58
N GLU A 127 -12.39 3.48 6.24
CA GLU A 127 -11.52 2.52 5.53
C GLU A 127 -10.05 2.82 5.81
N ARG A 128 -9.64 4.09 5.74
CA ARG A 128 -8.27 4.51 6.09
C ARG A 128 -7.92 4.16 7.53
N PHE A 129 -8.86 4.41 8.46
CA PHE A 129 -8.63 4.09 9.87
C PHE A 129 -8.44 2.58 10.08
N ALA A 130 -9.32 1.75 9.52
CA ALA A 130 -9.23 0.30 9.63
C ALA A 130 -7.89 -0.20 9.06
N LEU A 131 -7.58 0.16 7.80
CA LEU A 131 -6.37 -0.28 7.11
C LEU A 131 -5.09 0.15 7.82
N LEU A 132 -4.96 1.43 8.19
CA LEU A 132 -3.74 1.94 8.82
C LEU A 132 -3.56 1.42 10.25
N SER A 133 -4.67 1.10 10.94
CA SER A 133 -4.62 0.42 12.24
C SER A 133 -4.01 -0.96 12.09
N GLU A 134 -4.49 -1.77 11.15
CA GLU A 134 -3.94 -3.09 10.88
C GLU A 134 -2.47 -3.02 10.45
N ILE A 135 -2.12 -2.12 9.53
CA ILE A 135 -0.72 -1.92 9.11
C ILE A 135 0.18 -1.60 10.31
N SER A 136 -0.25 -0.67 11.18
CA SER A 136 0.57 -0.25 12.32
C SER A 136 0.72 -1.34 13.39
N LEU A 137 -0.30 -2.18 13.60
CA LEU A 137 -0.30 -3.28 14.56
C LEU A 137 0.54 -4.46 14.09
N HIS A 138 0.49 -4.79 12.80
CA HIS A 138 1.21 -5.94 12.25
C HIS A 138 2.64 -5.64 11.83
N LEU A 139 3.04 -4.38 11.80
CA LEU A 139 4.42 -4.02 11.50
C LEU A 139 5.34 -4.28 12.71
N ARG A 140 6.46 -4.99 12.53
CA ARG A 140 7.45 -5.18 13.59
C ARG A 140 7.99 -3.85 14.11
N LYS A 141 8.50 -3.82 15.34
CA LYS A 141 9.05 -2.62 16.00
C LYS A 141 10.10 -1.89 15.14
N LYS A 142 10.93 -2.63 14.42
CA LYS A 142 11.94 -2.11 13.47
C LYS A 142 11.49 -2.18 12.01
N GLY A 143 10.25 -2.56 11.77
CA GLY A 143 9.67 -2.67 10.42
C GLY A 143 9.44 -1.30 9.80
N THR A 144 9.24 -1.32 8.48
CA THR A 144 9.02 -0.09 7.70
C THR A 144 7.79 -0.26 6.81
N PHE A 145 6.93 0.74 6.83
CA PHE A 145 5.82 0.89 5.91
C PHE A 145 6.15 1.94 4.86
N THR A 146 5.90 1.66 3.58
CA THR A 146 6.01 2.63 2.50
C THR A 146 4.70 2.76 1.74
N GLN A 147 4.35 4.01 1.42
CA GLN A 147 3.17 4.38 0.65
C GLN A 147 3.55 5.42 -0.38
N TYR A 148 2.98 5.39 -1.58
CA TYR A 148 3.10 6.52 -2.50
C TYR A 148 1.75 7.18 -2.79
N GLN A 149 1.81 8.44 -3.23
CA GLN A 149 0.67 9.22 -3.67
C GLN A 149 1.11 10.14 -4.81
N TYR A 150 0.37 10.15 -5.92
CA TYR A 150 0.63 11.11 -6.99
C TYR A 150 0.37 12.55 -6.55
N LEU A 151 1.18 13.51 -7.06
CA LEU A 151 1.08 14.92 -6.68
C LEU A 151 -0.26 15.56 -7.07
N HIS A 152 -0.88 15.12 -8.17
CA HIS A 152 -2.18 15.63 -8.60
C HIS A 152 -3.36 14.90 -7.96
N GLY A 153 -3.15 14.20 -6.86
CA GLY A 153 -4.23 13.70 -5.99
C GLY A 153 -5.03 14.83 -5.33
N LEU A 154 -5.36 15.88 -6.11
CA LEU A 154 -6.37 16.87 -5.78
C LEU A 154 -7.72 16.16 -5.90
N GLN A 155 -8.29 15.80 -4.76
CA GLN A 155 -9.64 15.23 -4.72
C GLN A 155 -10.65 16.30 -5.12
N LEU A 156 -11.26 16.11 -6.27
CA LEU A 156 -12.53 16.77 -6.61
C LEU A 156 -13.63 16.13 -5.74
N ARG A 157 -13.75 16.56 -4.51
CA ARG A 157 -14.93 16.31 -3.69
C ARG A 157 -15.87 17.51 -3.85
N GLY A 158 -16.73 17.47 -4.87
CA GLY A 158 -17.59 18.59 -5.24
C GLY A 158 -16.76 19.81 -5.68
N ARG A 159 -17.28 21.05 -5.48
CA ARG A 159 -16.60 22.32 -5.81
C ARG A 159 -15.48 22.73 -4.84
N GLN A 160 -15.14 21.93 -3.81
CA GLN A 160 -14.09 22.24 -2.85
C GLN A 160 -12.86 21.33 -3.05
N LEU A 161 -11.74 21.96 -3.37
CA LEU A 161 -10.40 21.37 -3.36
C LEU A 161 -9.97 21.08 -1.91
N SER A 162 -10.27 19.90 -1.39
CA SER A 162 -9.77 19.49 -0.09
C SER A 162 -8.41 18.85 -0.29
N LYS A 163 -7.36 19.49 0.21
CA LYS A 163 -6.00 18.92 0.28
C LYS A 163 -6.01 17.76 1.28
N PHE A 164 -6.02 16.53 0.79
CA PHE A 164 -5.79 15.37 1.61
C PHE A 164 -4.32 15.34 2.07
N ASP A 165 -4.09 15.62 3.35
CA ASP A 165 -2.74 15.57 3.93
C ASP A 165 -2.39 14.17 4.43
N MET A 166 -1.77 13.39 3.56
CA MET A 166 -1.28 12.05 3.87
C MET A 166 -0.23 12.06 4.99
N SER A 167 0.63 13.09 5.07
CA SER A 167 1.65 13.17 6.13
C SER A 167 1.01 13.27 7.50
N ARG A 168 0.00 14.13 7.63
CA ARG A 168 -0.76 14.31 8.87
C ARG A 168 -1.55 13.06 9.25
N LEU A 169 -2.12 12.39 8.25
CA LEU A 169 -2.81 11.12 8.47
C LEU A 169 -1.85 10.06 9.02
N LEU A 170 -0.73 9.82 8.35
CA LEU A 170 0.24 8.79 8.72
C LEU A 170 0.90 9.06 10.08
N ALA A 171 1.10 10.33 10.46
CA ALA A 171 1.63 10.72 11.77
C ALA A 171 0.74 10.33 12.97
N ARG A 172 -0.51 9.93 12.72
CA ARG A 172 -1.41 9.39 13.77
C ARG A 172 -1.15 7.91 14.09
N TYR A 173 -0.45 7.20 13.19
CA TYR A 173 -0.22 5.76 13.26
C TYR A 173 1.26 5.39 13.40
N PHE A 174 2.16 6.30 13.07
CA PHE A 174 3.60 6.05 13.07
C PHE A 174 4.36 7.16 13.76
N ARG A 175 5.39 6.77 14.53
CA ARG A 175 6.26 7.73 15.26
C ARG A 175 7.13 8.56 14.33
N SER A 176 7.51 8.00 13.18
CA SER A 176 8.34 8.66 12.18
C SER A 176 7.69 8.55 10.82
N VAL A 177 7.47 9.68 10.17
CA VAL A 177 6.95 9.79 8.80
C VAL A 177 7.89 10.70 8.01
N GLN A 178 8.56 10.14 7.03
CA GLN A 178 9.42 10.87 6.10
C GLN A 178 8.72 10.94 4.74
N ARG A 179 8.76 12.09 4.07
CA ARG A 179 8.19 12.31 2.74
C ARG A 179 9.29 12.72 1.75
N LYS A 180 9.28 12.09 0.57
CA LYS A 180 10.17 12.43 -0.53
C LYS A 180 9.36 12.59 -1.83
N ILE A 181 9.72 13.57 -2.66
CA ILE A 181 9.13 13.75 -4.00
C ILE A 181 9.99 13.01 -5.03
N ILE A 182 9.32 12.29 -5.92
CA ILE A 182 9.93 11.58 -7.03
C ILE A 182 9.49 12.26 -8.33
N TRP A 183 10.29 13.26 -8.75
CA TRP A 183 10.04 14.04 -9.97
C TRP A 183 10.18 13.22 -11.25
N ARG A 184 11.07 12.21 -11.24
CA ARG A 184 11.31 11.31 -12.39
C ARG A 184 10.29 10.19 -12.50
N ASN A 185 9.11 10.35 -11.90
CA ASN A 185 7.93 9.54 -12.13
C ASN A 185 6.90 10.39 -12.88
N LEU A 186 6.19 9.79 -13.83
CA LEU A 186 5.13 10.49 -14.56
C LEU A 186 3.79 9.79 -14.30
N PRO A 187 2.89 10.47 -13.61
CA PRO A 187 3.03 11.79 -12.96
C PRO A 187 3.97 11.75 -11.73
N PRO A 188 4.54 12.90 -11.30
CA PRO A 188 5.35 12.97 -10.08
C PRO A 188 4.60 12.46 -8.86
N ALA A 189 5.33 11.82 -7.93
CA ALA A 189 4.73 11.21 -6.76
C ALA A 189 5.45 11.55 -5.46
N PHE A 190 4.71 11.64 -4.37
CA PHE A 190 5.25 11.56 -3.02
C PHE A 190 5.46 10.09 -2.65
N VAL A 191 6.58 9.80 -1.99
CA VAL A 191 6.81 8.54 -1.28
C VAL A 191 6.90 8.85 0.21
N PHE A 192 6.11 8.15 0.99
CA PHE A 192 6.10 8.20 2.45
C PHE A 192 6.80 6.97 3.00
N THR A 193 7.70 7.17 3.95
CA THR A 193 8.39 6.11 4.69
C THR A 193 8.03 6.26 6.16
N CYS A 194 7.39 5.24 6.72
CA CYS A 194 6.85 5.26 8.08
C CYS A 194 7.50 4.18 8.94
N ARG A 195 7.82 4.50 10.19
CA ARG A 195 8.41 3.59 11.18
C ARG A 195 7.79 3.77 12.55
N GLY A 196 7.90 2.72 13.38
CA GLY A 196 7.41 2.75 14.75
C GLY A 196 5.88 2.83 14.80
N GLY A 197 5.22 1.76 14.37
CA GLY A 197 3.76 1.64 14.48
C GLY A 197 3.28 1.91 15.90
N MET A 198 2.17 2.61 16.02
CA MET A 198 1.51 2.96 17.28
C MET A 198 0.09 2.39 17.27
N THR A 199 -0.42 2.00 18.42
CA THR A 199 -1.85 1.71 18.56
C THR A 199 -2.63 3.01 18.34
N PRO A 200 -3.43 3.13 17.29
CA PRO A 200 -4.13 4.37 17.01
C PRO A 200 -5.24 4.61 18.04
N ARG A 201 -5.42 5.86 18.45
CA ARG A 201 -6.63 6.26 19.17
C ARG A 201 -7.76 6.38 18.17
N ALA A 202 -8.90 5.76 18.48
CA ALA A 202 -10.12 5.91 17.67
C ALA A 202 -10.41 7.41 17.45
N PRO A 203 -10.82 7.81 16.24
CA PRO A 203 -11.25 9.18 16.00
C PRO A 203 -12.40 9.50 16.95
N ALA A 204 -12.33 10.65 17.62
CA ALA A 204 -13.46 11.14 18.42
C ALA A 204 -14.71 11.21 17.51
N PRO A 205 -15.89 10.81 18.00
CA PRO A 205 -17.11 10.95 17.24
C PRO A 205 -17.25 12.40 16.81
N LYS A 206 -17.47 12.64 15.52
CA LYS A 206 -17.81 13.98 15.03
C LYS A 206 -19.18 14.30 15.64
N HIS A 207 -19.22 15.25 16.57
CA HIS A 207 -20.47 15.84 16.97
C HIS A 207 -21.10 16.46 15.72
N SER A 208 -22.17 15.86 15.22
CA SER A 208 -23.04 16.46 14.21
C SER A 208 -23.69 17.69 14.84
N HIS A 209 -23.29 18.86 14.38
CA HIS A 209 -24.03 20.10 14.55
C HIS A 209 -24.94 20.28 13.36
#